data_65e2e02db5d8c59f883e0208ae6bd441
#
_entry.id   65e2e02db5d8c59f883e0208ae6bd441
#
_cell.length_a   1.000
_cell.length_b   1.000
_cell.length_c   1.000
_cell.angle_alpha   90.00
_cell.angle_beta   90.00
_cell.angle_gamma   90.00
#
_symmetry.space_group_name_H-M   'P 1'
#
loop_
_entity.id
_entity.type
_entity.pdbx_description
1 polymer ?
#
loop_
_entity_poly.entity_id
_entity_poly.type
_entity_poly.pdbx_seq_one_letter_code
_entity_poly.pdbx_strand_id
1 'polypeptide(L)'
;GNTIGMHSYTHDYATIYQSEDAFFGDLSQVADVVKEQIGYVPYLTRFPGGLSNTVSESYCPGIMTALASDLQAKGYQYYDWNVSSSDASGDHEPVDTIVHSSCAYGSFTNVILLCHDSAAKTTAVEALPQIIEYYQSQGFVCKAIDRSTVVVHHHINN
;
A
#
# COMPACT_ATOMS: atom_id res chain seq x y z
N GLY A 1 17.90 -1.30 5.72
CA GLY A 1 17.25 -0.72 4.59
C GLY A 1 15.77 -1.02 4.55
N ASN A 2 15.07 -0.26 3.73
CA ASN A 2 13.64 -0.46 3.47
C ASN A 2 13.46 -1.44 2.30
N THR A 3 12.29 -2.08 2.21
CA THR A 3 11.92 -2.91 1.07
C THR A 3 11.16 -2.05 0.06
N ILE A 4 11.55 -2.16 -1.22
CA ILE A 4 10.84 -1.50 -2.32
C ILE A 4 9.70 -2.41 -2.79
N GLY A 5 8.53 -1.83 -2.98
CA GLY A 5 7.36 -2.47 -3.60
C GLY A 5 6.85 -1.63 -4.77
N MET A 6 5.95 -2.21 -5.54
CA MET A 6 5.33 -1.55 -6.69
C MET A 6 3.91 -1.08 -6.34
N HIS A 7 3.50 0.08 -6.89
CA HIS A 7 2.18 0.65 -6.61
C HIS A 7 1.58 1.31 -7.85
N SER A 8 1.54 0.57 -8.98
CA SER A 8 1.10 1.09 -10.28
C SER A 8 2.10 2.10 -10.90
N TYR A 9 2.04 2.26 -12.19
CA TYR A 9 2.78 3.28 -12.93
C TYR A 9 1.96 4.55 -13.09
N THR A 10 0.69 4.41 -13.46
CA THR A 10 -0.21 5.56 -13.72
C THR A 10 -1.02 5.97 -12.49
N HIS A 11 -1.32 5.04 -11.59
CA HIS A 11 -2.27 5.20 -10.48
C HIS A 11 -3.67 5.68 -10.94
N ASP A 12 -4.00 5.48 -12.21
CA ASP A 12 -5.28 5.86 -12.80
C ASP A 12 -6.25 4.67 -12.83
N TYR A 13 -7.27 4.69 -11.98
CA TYR A 13 -8.23 3.60 -11.85
C TYR A 13 -8.97 3.30 -13.15
N ALA A 14 -9.27 4.32 -13.96
CA ALA A 14 -9.91 4.15 -15.25
C ALA A 14 -9.03 3.39 -16.24
N THR A 15 -7.72 3.50 -16.11
CA THR A 15 -6.75 2.76 -16.93
C THR A 15 -6.51 1.36 -16.37
N ILE A 16 -6.17 1.24 -15.09
CA ILE A 16 -5.65 -0.02 -14.55
C ILE A 16 -6.74 -1.06 -14.26
N TYR A 17 -7.98 -0.64 -13.99
CA TYR A 17 -9.06 -1.56 -13.63
C TYR A 17 -10.03 -1.87 -14.77
N GLN A 18 -9.67 -1.57 -16.02
CA GLN A 18 -10.48 -1.95 -17.20
C GLN A 18 -10.41 -3.45 -17.49
N SER A 19 -9.27 -4.08 -17.25
CA SER A 19 -9.02 -5.51 -17.47
C SER A 19 -7.77 -5.96 -16.73
N GLU A 20 -7.60 -7.27 -16.59
CA GLU A 20 -6.38 -7.88 -16.06
C GLU A 20 -5.16 -7.50 -16.90
N ASP A 21 -5.27 -7.54 -18.24
CA ASP A 21 -4.19 -7.13 -19.14
C ASP A 21 -3.77 -5.67 -18.94
N ALA A 22 -4.73 -4.76 -18.74
CA ALA A 22 -4.46 -3.36 -18.47
C ALA A 22 -3.70 -3.19 -17.14
N PHE A 23 -4.13 -3.88 -16.09
CA PHE A 23 -3.47 -3.85 -14.79
C PHE A 23 -2.04 -4.39 -14.87
N PHE A 24 -1.83 -5.56 -15.49
CA PHE A 24 -0.49 -6.15 -15.60
C PHE A 24 0.40 -5.39 -16.57
N GLY A 25 -0.15 -4.75 -17.59
CA GLY A 25 0.58 -3.83 -18.47
C GLY A 25 1.13 -2.62 -17.72
N ASP A 26 0.32 -2.00 -16.86
CA ASP A 26 0.72 -0.90 -15.99
C ASP A 26 1.75 -1.36 -14.93
N LEU A 27 1.52 -2.51 -14.31
CA LEU A 27 2.46 -3.09 -13.33
C LEU A 27 3.82 -3.41 -13.97
N SER A 28 3.84 -3.87 -15.23
CA SER A 28 5.08 -4.11 -15.96
C SER A 28 5.87 -2.82 -16.20
N GLN A 29 5.20 -1.71 -16.49
CA GLN A 29 5.86 -0.42 -16.69
C GLN A 29 6.57 0.05 -15.41
N VAL A 30 5.90 0.00 -14.26
CA VAL A 30 6.55 0.35 -12.99
C VAL A 30 7.66 -0.63 -12.62
N ALA A 31 7.49 -1.92 -12.94
CA ALA A 31 8.53 -2.94 -12.73
C ALA A 31 9.81 -2.63 -13.51
N ASP A 32 9.69 -2.20 -14.76
CA ASP A 32 10.84 -1.82 -15.60
C ASP A 32 11.56 -0.60 -15.03
N VAL A 33 10.81 0.45 -14.64
CA VAL A 33 11.40 1.65 -14.01
C VAL A 33 12.11 1.31 -12.72
N VAL A 34 11.51 0.51 -11.85
CA VAL A 34 12.14 0.12 -10.58
C VAL A 34 13.37 -0.75 -10.82
N LYS A 35 13.29 -1.71 -11.75
CA LYS A 35 14.42 -2.56 -12.13
C LYS A 35 15.61 -1.75 -12.66
N GLU A 36 15.35 -0.71 -13.44
CA GLU A 36 16.41 0.20 -13.94
C GLU A 36 17.15 0.89 -12.78
N GLN A 37 16.43 1.25 -11.71
CA GLN A 37 16.99 1.98 -10.57
C GLN A 37 17.72 1.09 -9.56
N ILE A 38 17.18 -0.11 -9.27
CA ILE A 38 17.67 -0.97 -8.19
C ILE A 38 18.21 -2.34 -8.65
N GLY A 39 18.11 -2.65 -9.95
CA GLY A 39 18.68 -3.86 -10.57
C GLY A 39 17.82 -5.12 -10.48
N TYR A 40 16.63 -5.07 -9.86
CA TYR A 40 15.70 -6.21 -9.79
C TYR A 40 14.24 -5.75 -9.80
N VAL A 41 13.33 -6.65 -10.14
CA VAL A 41 11.88 -6.43 -10.03
C VAL A 41 11.42 -6.82 -8.63
N PRO A 42 10.79 -5.91 -7.87
CA PRO A 42 10.20 -6.25 -6.57
C PRO A 42 9.10 -7.32 -6.71
N TYR A 43 9.04 -8.23 -5.75
CA TYR A 43 7.91 -9.18 -5.66
C TYR A 43 6.73 -8.63 -4.87
N LEU A 44 6.89 -7.47 -4.24
CA LEU A 44 5.86 -6.81 -3.43
C LEU A 44 5.10 -5.78 -4.25
N THR A 45 3.79 -5.75 -4.04
CA THR A 45 2.93 -4.72 -4.63
C THR A 45 1.80 -4.33 -3.68
N ARG A 46 1.13 -3.24 -3.98
CA ARG A 46 -0.13 -2.82 -3.37
C ARG A 46 -1.08 -2.36 -4.46
N PHE A 47 -2.34 -2.74 -4.35
CA PHE A 47 -3.38 -2.26 -5.27
C PHE A 47 -3.67 -0.78 -5.01
N PRO A 48 -3.76 0.09 -6.04
CA PRO A 48 -4.33 1.42 -5.89
C PRO A 48 -5.74 1.37 -5.27
N GLY A 49 -5.92 2.08 -4.16
CA GLY A 49 -7.14 2.03 -3.36
C GLY A 49 -7.29 0.81 -2.45
N GLY A 50 -6.31 -0.11 -2.46
CA GLY A 50 -6.35 -1.37 -1.70
C GLY A 50 -7.26 -2.43 -2.34
N LEU A 51 -7.16 -3.66 -1.83
CA LEU A 51 -7.93 -4.80 -2.32
C LEU A 51 -9.45 -4.61 -2.15
N SER A 52 -9.87 -3.88 -1.12
CA SER A 52 -11.27 -3.63 -0.80
C SER A 52 -11.91 -2.47 -1.57
N ASN A 53 -11.19 -1.81 -2.49
CA ASN A 53 -11.76 -0.71 -3.24
C ASN A 53 -12.98 -1.15 -4.06
N THR A 54 -14.00 -0.30 -4.09
CA THR A 54 -15.23 -0.53 -4.86
C THR A 54 -15.28 0.27 -6.16
N VAL A 55 -14.33 1.19 -6.35
CA VAL A 55 -14.26 2.03 -7.56
C VAL A 55 -13.98 1.19 -8.79
N SER A 56 -13.18 0.14 -8.65
CA SER A 56 -12.85 -0.82 -9.71
C SER A 56 -14.07 -1.51 -10.32
N GLU A 57 -15.16 -1.69 -9.54
CA GLU A 57 -16.41 -2.31 -10.01
C GLU A 57 -17.04 -1.53 -11.17
N SER A 58 -16.93 -0.21 -11.17
CA SER A 58 -17.47 0.64 -12.23
C SER A 58 -16.74 0.49 -13.56
N TYR A 59 -15.53 -0.08 -13.57
CA TYR A 59 -14.75 -0.36 -14.79
C TYR A 59 -14.84 -1.82 -15.19
N CYS A 60 -14.70 -2.75 -14.25
CA CYS A 60 -14.78 -4.19 -14.50
C CYS A 60 -15.27 -4.92 -13.24
N PRO A 61 -16.55 -5.33 -13.18
CA PRO A 61 -17.06 -6.12 -12.06
C PRO A 61 -16.28 -7.43 -11.86
N GLY A 62 -15.89 -7.74 -10.63
CA GLY A 62 -15.14 -8.95 -10.26
C GLY A 62 -13.63 -8.86 -10.46
N ILE A 63 -13.11 -7.75 -10.98
CA ILE A 63 -11.69 -7.63 -11.33
C ILE A 63 -10.75 -7.79 -10.13
N MET A 64 -11.12 -7.30 -8.95
CA MET A 64 -10.25 -7.41 -7.77
C MET A 64 -10.07 -8.87 -7.34
N THR A 65 -11.11 -9.68 -7.47
CA THR A 65 -11.04 -11.13 -7.21
C THR A 65 -10.06 -11.83 -8.18
N ALA A 66 -10.15 -11.52 -9.48
CA ALA A 66 -9.25 -12.07 -10.49
C ALA A 66 -7.81 -11.63 -10.26
N LEU A 67 -7.57 -10.33 -10.10
CA LEU A 67 -6.24 -9.76 -9.91
C LEU A 67 -5.55 -10.28 -8.63
N ALA A 68 -6.28 -10.46 -7.52
CA ALA A 68 -5.72 -11.01 -6.29
C ALA A 68 -5.18 -12.42 -6.50
N SER A 69 -5.93 -13.27 -7.21
CA SER A 69 -5.51 -14.63 -7.57
C SER A 69 -4.30 -14.63 -8.51
N ASP A 70 -4.38 -13.84 -9.56
CA ASP A 70 -3.37 -13.82 -10.63
C ASP A 70 -2.05 -13.22 -10.18
N LEU A 71 -2.05 -12.19 -9.34
CA LEU A 71 -0.83 -11.65 -8.76
C LEU A 71 -0.06 -12.73 -7.98
N GLN A 72 -0.76 -13.48 -7.14
CA GLN A 72 -0.13 -14.57 -6.37
C GLN A 72 0.34 -15.70 -7.26
N ALA A 73 -0.44 -16.09 -8.27
CA ALA A 73 -0.05 -17.10 -9.25
C ALA A 73 1.21 -16.69 -10.04
N LYS A 74 1.41 -15.41 -10.29
CA LYS A 74 2.61 -14.85 -10.94
C LYS A 74 3.80 -14.67 -9.99
N GLY A 75 3.66 -15.03 -8.70
CA GLY A 75 4.74 -14.97 -7.70
C GLY A 75 4.88 -13.61 -6.99
N TYR A 76 3.96 -12.69 -7.20
CA TYR A 76 3.90 -11.46 -6.44
C TYR A 76 3.19 -11.67 -5.11
N GLN A 77 3.55 -10.85 -4.10
CA GLN A 77 2.81 -10.71 -2.86
C GLN A 77 2.27 -9.28 -2.76
N TYR A 78 0.98 -9.15 -2.52
CA TYR A 78 0.39 -7.84 -2.24
C TYR A 78 0.12 -7.68 -0.75
N TYR A 79 0.13 -6.42 -0.30
CA TYR A 79 -0.18 -6.04 1.08
C TYR A 79 -1.17 -4.88 1.08
N ASP A 80 -2.19 -5.01 1.89
CA ASP A 80 -3.00 -3.89 2.34
C ASP A 80 -2.45 -3.35 3.67
N TRP A 81 -3.28 -2.76 4.48
CA TRP A 81 -2.94 -2.19 5.79
C TRP A 81 -4.04 -2.53 6.81
N ASN A 82 -3.69 -2.49 8.09
CA ASN A 82 -4.67 -2.61 9.16
C ASN A 82 -4.75 -1.36 10.05
N VAL A 83 -3.89 -0.37 9.79
CA VAL A 83 -3.96 0.97 10.38
C VAL A 83 -3.74 2.00 9.29
N SER A 84 -4.54 3.07 9.27
CA SER A 84 -4.39 4.20 8.36
C SER A 84 -3.97 5.44 9.11
N SER A 85 -3.01 6.18 8.54
CA SER A 85 -2.61 7.49 9.07
C SER A 85 -3.65 8.60 8.85
N SER A 86 -4.63 8.36 7.98
CA SER A 86 -5.59 9.36 7.51
C SER A 86 -4.97 10.53 6.74
N ASP A 87 -3.70 10.47 6.36
CA ASP A 87 -3.00 11.51 5.62
C ASP A 87 -3.56 11.74 4.20
N ALA A 88 -4.35 10.78 3.69
CA ALA A 88 -5.04 10.92 2.40
C ALA A 88 -6.26 11.83 2.43
N SER A 89 -6.75 12.24 3.61
CA SER A 89 -7.95 13.07 3.75
C SER A 89 -7.77 14.50 3.20
N GLY A 90 -6.52 14.98 3.13
CA GLY A 90 -6.17 16.28 2.56
C GLY A 90 -4.67 16.38 2.27
N ASP A 91 -4.25 17.43 1.56
CA ASP A 91 -2.83 17.62 1.21
C ASP A 91 -1.95 17.96 2.41
N HIS A 92 -2.52 18.66 3.39
CA HIS A 92 -1.82 19.11 4.60
C HIS A 92 -2.63 18.79 5.85
N GLU A 93 -2.94 17.48 6.04
CA GLU A 93 -3.59 17.06 7.28
C GLU A 93 -2.72 17.44 8.50
N PRO A 94 -3.33 17.90 9.60
CA PRO A 94 -2.55 18.25 10.79
C PRO A 94 -1.72 17.10 11.32
N VAL A 95 -0.47 17.36 11.71
CA VAL A 95 0.45 16.36 12.27
C VAL A 95 -0.20 15.58 13.41
N ASP A 96 -0.88 16.24 14.33
CA ASP A 96 -1.55 15.60 15.47
C ASP A 96 -2.66 14.64 15.03
N THR A 97 -3.39 14.96 13.95
CA THR A 97 -4.42 14.08 13.36
C THR A 97 -3.77 12.82 12.80
N ILE A 98 -2.68 12.98 12.05
CA ILE A 98 -1.93 11.87 11.46
C ILE A 98 -1.36 10.97 12.56
N VAL A 99 -0.73 11.55 13.59
CA VAL A 99 -0.20 10.79 14.73
C VAL A 99 -1.31 10.03 15.45
N HIS A 100 -2.42 10.71 15.77
CA HIS A 100 -3.54 10.09 16.47
C HIS A 100 -4.11 8.90 15.68
N SER A 101 -4.37 9.07 14.39
CA SER A 101 -4.90 8.02 13.53
C SER A 101 -3.92 6.86 13.38
N SER A 102 -2.64 7.17 13.18
CA SER A 102 -1.58 6.16 13.05
C SER A 102 -1.37 5.32 14.30
N CYS A 103 -1.61 5.89 15.48
CA CYS A 103 -1.43 5.22 16.77
C CYS A 103 -2.68 4.43 17.21
N ALA A 104 -3.78 4.49 16.47
CA ALA A 104 -5.04 3.81 16.78
C ALA A 104 -5.04 2.34 16.30
N TYR A 105 -4.05 1.54 16.71
CA TYR A 105 -3.89 0.15 16.24
C TYR A 105 -4.76 -0.89 16.98
N GLY A 106 -5.55 -0.47 17.97
CA GLY A 106 -6.45 -1.36 18.71
C GLY A 106 -5.73 -2.52 19.40
N SER A 107 -6.08 -3.75 19.02
CA SER A 107 -5.48 -4.98 19.56
C SER A 107 -4.51 -5.68 18.59
N PHE A 108 -4.14 -5.05 17.49
CA PHE A 108 -3.21 -5.66 16.54
C PHE A 108 -1.81 -5.82 17.14
N THR A 109 -1.24 -7.01 16.97
CA THR A 109 0.15 -7.32 17.36
C THR A 109 1.13 -7.20 16.19
N ASN A 110 0.61 -7.16 14.96
CA ASN A 110 1.35 -6.87 13.74
C ASN A 110 0.64 -5.72 13.04
N VAL A 111 1.35 -4.64 12.79
CA VAL A 111 0.79 -3.42 12.20
C VAL A 111 1.46 -3.16 10.86
N ILE A 112 0.63 -2.97 9.84
CA ILE A 112 1.01 -2.35 8.57
C ILE A 112 0.26 -1.02 8.50
N LEU A 113 0.99 0.06 8.65
CA LEU A 113 0.47 1.42 8.61
C LEU A 113 0.50 1.95 7.18
N LEU A 114 -0.64 2.46 6.70
CA LEU A 114 -0.72 3.18 5.44
C LEU A 114 -0.37 4.65 5.64
N CYS A 115 0.61 5.12 4.88
CA CYS A 115 0.95 6.52 4.68
C CYS A 115 1.17 6.80 3.19
N HIS A 116 1.18 8.06 2.81
CA HIS A 116 1.46 8.51 1.45
C HIS A 116 2.70 9.42 1.43
N ASP A 117 3.46 9.38 0.34
CA ASP A 117 4.74 10.08 0.19
C ASP A 117 4.77 11.06 -0.99
N SER A 118 3.59 11.44 -1.51
CA SER A 118 3.54 12.48 -2.55
C SER A 118 4.05 13.83 -2.04
N ALA A 119 4.48 14.70 -2.95
CA ALA A 119 5.09 15.98 -2.62
C ALA A 119 4.23 16.89 -1.71
N ALA A 120 2.91 16.73 -1.72
CA ALA A 120 1.98 17.47 -0.88
C ALA A 120 1.90 16.94 0.56
N LYS A 121 2.42 15.73 0.86
CA LYS A 121 2.28 15.06 2.15
C LYS A 121 3.41 15.37 3.14
N THR A 122 3.84 16.63 3.21
CA THR A 122 4.94 17.07 4.10
C THR A 122 4.64 16.81 5.58
N THR A 123 3.39 17.02 5.99
CA THR A 123 2.95 16.78 7.38
C THR A 123 2.96 15.28 7.76
N ALA A 124 2.79 14.37 6.79
CA ALA A 124 2.97 12.94 7.03
C ALA A 124 4.43 12.63 7.39
N VAL A 125 5.39 13.27 6.70
CA VAL A 125 6.82 13.14 7.02
C VAL A 125 7.14 13.71 8.40
N GLU A 126 6.56 14.86 8.75
CA GLU A 126 6.73 15.49 10.07
C GLU A 126 6.16 14.64 11.21
N ALA A 127 5.10 13.87 10.96
CA ALA A 127 4.47 12.98 11.94
C ALA A 127 5.28 11.69 12.21
N LEU A 128 6.08 11.22 11.25
CA LEU A 128 6.76 9.92 11.33
C LEU A 128 7.61 9.71 12.59
N PRO A 129 8.43 10.65 13.07
CA PRO A 129 9.21 10.45 14.29
C PRO A 129 8.33 10.12 15.49
N GLN A 130 7.26 10.85 15.70
CA GLN A 130 6.32 10.65 16.82
C GLN A 130 5.62 9.28 16.70
N ILE A 131 5.22 8.89 15.50
CA ILE A 131 4.59 7.58 15.24
C ILE A 131 5.57 6.46 15.57
N ILE A 132 6.82 6.54 15.10
CA ILE A 132 7.85 5.53 15.36
C ILE A 132 8.14 5.41 16.86
N GLU A 133 8.35 6.54 17.55
CA GLU A 133 8.58 6.58 18.99
C GLU A 133 7.42 5.98 19.78
N TYR A 134 6.19 6.28 19.37
CA TYR A 134 5.00 5.72 19.99
C TYR A 134 5.00 4.18 19.88
N TYR A 135 5.13 3.62 18.66
CA TYR A 135 5.13 2.18 18.47
C TYR A 135 6.28 1.49 19.24
N GLN A 136 7.47 2.09 19.24
CA GLN A 136 8.59 1.57 20.01
C GLN A 136 8.31 1.59 21.54
N SER A 137 7.67 2.64 22.05
CA SER A 137 7.26 2.72 23.46
C SER A 137 6.23 1.66 23.87
N GLN A 138 5.43 1.20 22.89
CA GLN A 138 4.47 0.10 23.07
C GLN A 138 5.11 -1.30 22.88
N GLY A 139 6.41 -1.37 22.65
CA GLY A 139 7.15 -2.63 22.50
C GLY A 139 7.17 -3.19 21.08
N PHE A 140 6.67 -2.45 20.08
CA PHE A 140 6.78 -2.86 18.67
C PHE A 140 8.20 -2.66 18.15
N VAL A 141 8.58 -3.50 17.19
CA VAL A 141 9.83 -3.40 16.45
C VAL A 141 9.51 -3.06 15.01
N CYS A 142 9.96 -1.89 14.54
CA CYS A 142 9.82 -1.50 13.14
C CYS A 142 10.75 -2.35 12.27
N LYS A 143 10.18 -3.00 11.26
CA LYS A 143 10.90 -3.89 10.33
C LYS A 143 10.54 -3.57 8.90
N ALA A 144 11.48 -3.80 7.98
CA ALA A 144 11.15 -3.86 6.56
C ALA A 144 10.25 -5.08 6.29
N ILE A 145 9.35 -4.94 5.32
CA ILE A 145 8.53 -6.06 4.85
C ILE A 145 9.43 -7.06 4.11
N ASP A 146 9.30 -8.32 4.44
CA ASP A 146 9.98 -9.44 3.78
C ASP A 146 9.04 -10.65 3.64
N ARG A 147 9.56 -11.78 3.15
CA ARG A 147 8.78 -13.00 2.94
C ARG A 147 8.28 -13.67 4.22
N SER A 148 8.77 -13.27 5.38
CA SER A 148 8.33 -13.74 6.70
C SER A 148 7.29 -12.81 7.35
N THR A 149 7.05 -11.64 6.74
CA THR A 149 6.10 -10.66 7.26
C THR A 149 4.68 -11.20 7.22
N VAL A 150 3.95 -11.04 8.31
CA VAL A 150 2.53 -11.40 8.37
C VAL A 150 1.76 -10.60 7.33
N VAL A 151 1.05 -11.31 6.47
CA VAL A 151 0.28 -10.71 5.38
C VAL A 151 -0.99 -10.07 5.92
N VAL A 152 -1.28 -8.86 5.49
CA VAL A 152 -2.54 -8.16 5.73
C VAL A 152 -3.24 -7.98 4.39
N HIS A 153 -4.41 -8.60 4.25
CA HIS A 153 -5.29 -8.43 3.10
C HIS A 153 -6.63 -7.88 3.56
N HIS A 154 -7.15 -6.89 2.86
CA HIS A 154 -8.53 -6.45 3.03
C HIS A 154 -9.52 -7.50 2.46
N HIS A 155 -10.76 -7.41 2.89
CA HIS A 155 -11.85 -8.16 2.26
C HIS A 155 -12.05 -7.69 0.82
N ILE A 156 -12.29 -8.62 -0.10
CA ILE A 156 -12.58 -8.30 -1.50
C ILE A 156 -14.06 -7.90 -1.59
N ASN A 157 -14.31 -6.71 -2.12
CA ASN A 157 -15.67 -6.18 -2.32
C ASN A 157 -16.11 -6.21 -3.80
N ASN A 158 -15.19 -6.48 -4.72
CA ASN A 158 -15.44 -6.54 -6.17
C ASN A 158 -14.74 -7.72 -6.84
#